data_a4bf50cf57f14e090f145a3bf418ba50
#
_entry.id   a4bf50cf57f14e090f145a3bf418ba50
#
_cell.length_a   1.000
_cell.length_b   1.000
_cell.length_c   1.000
_cell.angle_alpha   90.00
_cell.angle_beta   90.00
_cell.angle_gamma   90.00
#
_symmetry.space_group_name_H-M   'P 1'
#
loop_
_entity.id
_entity.type
_entity.pdbx_description
1 polymer ?
#
loop_
_entity_poly.entity_id
_entity_poly.type
_entity_poly.pdbx_seq_one_letter_code
_entity_poly.pdbx_strand_id
1 'polypeptide(L)'
;MAVTAALVAMTISGCDPADGLGASAVSATTDQLATRALKKDNIDVSWLSCSATTGKTEDEVDCLGRTDHDEKITVKGTVTKQLDDKCVQGHLTAVVGKKTVFDVRGLGNCSAKT
;
A
#
# COMPACT_ATOMS: atom_id res chain seq x y z
N MET A 1 23.70 -33.29 15.95
CA MET A 1 23.38 -32.97 15.67
C MET A 1 22.72 -32.30 14.95
N ALA A 2 22.50 -31.89 14.63
CA ALA A 2 21.99 -31.36 14.07
C ALA A 2 21.46 -30.66 13.44
N VAL A 3 21.21 -30.26 13.17
CA VAL A 3 20.77 -29.70 12.62
C VAL A 3 20.29 -29.00 11.95
N THR A 4 20.04 -28.57 11.67
CA THR A 4 19.72 -28.00 11.15
C THR A 4 19.20 -27.31 10.42
N ALA A 5 18.99 -26.96 10.20
CA ALA A 5 18.62 -26.38 9.59
C ALA A 5 18.09 -25.76 8.85
N ALA A 6 17.84 -25.49 8.66
CA ALA A 6 17.41 -25.02 8.03
C ALA A 6 16.93 -24.37 7.28
N LEU A 7 16.87 -24.15 7.16
CA LEU A 7 16.49 -23.63 6.57
C LEU A 7 15.94 -22.97 5.91
N VAL A 8 15.81 -22.59 5.78
CA VAL A 8 15.48 -21.98 5.29
C VAL A 8 14.94 -21.37 4.58
N ALA A 9 14.66 -21.11 4.36
CA ALA A 9 14.22 -20.61 3.79
C ALA A 9 13.89 -20.06 2.93
N MET A 10 14.02 -20.03 2.62
CA MET A 10 13.86 -19.55 1.89
C MET A 10 13.17 -18.97 1.35
N THR A 11 12.87 -18.72 1.31
CA THR A 11 12.27 -18.33 0.91
C THR A 11 11.97 -17.57 0.24
N ILE A 12 12.12 -17.24 -0.05
CA ILE A 12 12.03 -16.49 -0.57
C ILE A 12 11.50 -16.13 -1.39
N SER A 13 11.28 -16.08 -1.58
CA SER A 13 10.92 -15.83 -2.20
C SER A 13 10.70 -15.36 -3.09
N GLY A 14 10.90 -15.32 -3.38
CA GLY A 14 10.95 -14.83 -4.26
C GLY A 14 10.08 -14.54 -5.05
N CYS A 15 9.70 -14.38 -5.12
CA CYS A 15 8.81 -14.27 -5.76
C CYS A 15 8.48 -13.18 -6.27
N ASP A 16 9.00 -12.58 -6.78
CA ASP A 16 8.66 -11.51 -7.21
C ASP A 16 8.08 -11.45 -8.40
N PRO A 17 7.10 -10.94 -8.57
CA PRO A 17 6.41 -10.85 -9.73
C PRO A 17 7.09 -10.03 -10.70
N ALA A 18 7.06 -10.40 -11.84
CA ALA A 18 7.75 -9.73 -12.83
C ALA A 18 7.16 -8.43 -13.19
N ASP A 19 5.92 -8.23 -13.00
CA ASP A 19 5.31 -7.00 -13.41
C ASP A 19 5.16 -6.00 -12.30
N GLY A 20 5.69 -6.29 -11.16
CA GLY A 20 5.67 -5.34 -10.08
C GLY A 20 4.37 -5.21 -9.33
N LEU A 21 3.42 -6.07 -9.61
CA LEU A 21 2.16 -6.03 -8.87
C LEU A 21 2.11 -7.05 -7.75
N GLY A 22 3.22 -7.36 -7.15
CA GLY A 22 3.23 -8.25 -6.00
C GLY A 22 2.58 -7.60 -4.81
N ALA A 23 1.78 -8.36 -4.07
CA ALA A 23 1.02 -7.82 -2.95
C ALA A 23 1.90 -7.10 -1.93
N SER A 24 3.06 -7.64 -1.67
CA SER A 24 3.98 -7.04 -0.71
C SER A 24 4.45 -5.67 -1.16
N ALA A 25 4.84 -5.55 -2.43
CA ALA A 25 5.31 -4.27 -2.94
C ALA A 25 4.17 -3.26 -3.03
N VAL A 26 3.01 -3.70 -3.46
CA VAL A 26 1.86 -2.82 -3.58
C VAL A 26 1.45 -2.30 -2.20
N SER A 27 1.38 -3.18 -1.21
CA SER A 27 0.95 -2.74 0.12
C SER A 27 1.95 -1.79 0.75
N ALA A 28 3.25 -2.04 0.61
CA ALA A 28 4.26 -1.18 1.19
C ALA A 28 4.27 0.19 0.52
N THR A 29 4.17 0.23 -0.79
CA THR A 29 4.17 1.48 -1.52
C THR A 29 2.89 2.27 -1.25
N THR A 30 1.76 1.59 -1.22
CA THR A 30 0.50 2.25 -0.92
C THR A 30 0.52 2.86 0.48
N ASP A 31 1.06 2.13 1.44
CA ASP A 31 1.19 2.62 2.81
C ASP A 31 1.97 3.93 2.84
N GLN A 32 3.12 3.97 2.20
CA GLN A 32 3.94 5.16 2.19
C GLN A 32 3.27 6.32 1.47
N LEU A 33 2.69 6.07 0.32
CA LEU A 33 2.10 7.12 -0.47
C LEU A 33 0.79 7.63 0.14
N ALA A 34 0.02 6.75 0.73
CA ALA A 34 -1.21 7.16 1.40
C ALA A 34 -0.89 7.99 2.63
N THR A 35 0.13 7.61 3.39
CA THR A 35 0.55 8.38 4.55
C THR A 35 0.96 9.79 4.15
N ARG A 36 1.72 9.91 3.07
CA ARG A 36 2.12 11.23 2.58
C ARG A 36 0.93 12.06 2.10
N ALA A 37 -0.02 11.41 1.43
CA ALA A 37 -1.20 12.12 0.95
C ALA A 37 -2.06 12.61 2.10
N LEU A 38 -2.19 11.80 3.14
CA LEU A 38 -2.95 12.21 4.31
C LEU A 38 -2.27 13.38 5.01
N LYS A 39 -0.93 13.33 5.08
CA LYS A 39 -0.22 14.43 5.71
C LYS A 39 -0.36 15.73 4.95
N LYS A 40 -0.44 15.67 3.63
CA LYS A 40 -0.68 16.87 2.85
C LYS A 40 -2.03 17.48 3.15
N ASP A 41 -2.98 16.69 3.58
CA ASP A 41 -4.31 17.16 3.97
C ASP A 41 -4.38 17.46 5.46
N ASN A 42 -3.23 17.63 6.09
CA ASN A 42 -3.12 17.99 7.51
C ASN A 42 -3.61 16.90 8.45
N ILE A 43 -3.52 15.66 8.01
CA ILE A 43 -3.89 14.54 8.86
C ILE A 43 -2.62 13.88 9.35
N ASP A 44 -2.44 13.90 10.65
CA ASP A 44 -1.27 13.31 11.28
C ASP A 44 -1.53 11.85 11.56
N VAL A 45 -0.84 10.98 10.86
CA VAL A 45 -1.03 9.55 10.97
C VAL A 45 -0.18 9.00 12.09
N SER A 46 -0.81 8.37 13.07
CA SER A 46 -0.09 7.69 14.12
C SER A 46 0.50 6.39 13.59
N TRP A 47 -0.30 5.64 12.85
CA TRP A 47 0.17 4.45 12.18
C TRP A 47 -0.79 4.11 11.05
N LEU A 48 -0.27 3.42 10.06
CA LEU A 48 -1.08 2.93 8.94
C LEU A 48 -0.51 1.60 8.49
N SER A 49 -1.36 0.62 8.35
CA SER A 49 -0.94 -0.70 7.93
C SER A 49 -1.79 -1.11 6.73
N CYS A 50 -1.12 -1.46 5.66
CA CYS A 50 -1.79 -1.83 4.41
C CYS A 50 -1.55 -3.28 4.07
N SER A 51 -2.53 -3.90 3.47
CA SER A 51 -2.38 -5.23 2.91
C SER A 51 -2.94 -5.21 1.51
N ALA A 52 -2.48 -6.11 0.69
CA ALA A 52 -2.95 -6.22 -0.68
C ALA A 52 -3.19 -7.67 -1.02
N THR A 53 -4.21 -7.89 -1.84
CA THR A 53 -4.52 -9.22 -2.34
C THR A 53 -4.29 -9.20 -3.83
N THR A 54 -3.47 -10.11 -4.31
CA THR A 54 -3.10 -10.16 -5.72
C THR A 54 -4.25 -10.68 -6.57
N GLY A 55 -4.58 -9.96 -7.61
CA GLY A 55 -5.56 -10.39 -8.59
C GLY A 55 -4.91 -10.57 -9.95
N LYS A 56 -5.69 -10.88 -10.94
CA LYS A 56 -5.15 -11.11 -12.27
C LYS A 56 -4.78 -9.84 -12.99
N THR A 57 -5.58 -8.82 -12.86
CA THR A 57 -5.33 -7.56 -13.54
C THR A 57 -5.19 -6.41 -12.57
N GLU A 58 -5.52 -6.63 -11.33
CA GLU A 58 -5.42 -5.58 -10.32
C GLU A 58 -5.28 -6.21 -8.95
N ASP A 59 -4.69 -5.48 -8.04
CA ASP A 59 -4.60 -5.91 -6.65
C ASP A 59 -5.59 -5.12 -5.84
N GLU A 60 -6.22 -5.78 -4.87
CA GLU A 60 -7.08 -5.08 -3.92
C GLU A 60 -6.25 -4.62 -2.74
N VAL A 61 -6.47 -3.40 -2.30
CA VAL A 61 -5.71 -2.83 -1.20
C VAL A 61 -6.66 -2.45 -0.08
N ASP A 62 -6.25 -2.77 1.13
CA ASP A 62 -6.96 -2.41 2.34
C ASP A 62 -5.96 -1.88 3.33
N CYS A 63 -6.15 -0.67 3.80
CA CYS A 63 -5.29 -0.09 4.82
C CYS A 63 -6.14 0.28 6.02
N LEU A 64 -5.58 0.10 7.20
CA LEU A 64 -6.23 0.46 8.44
C LEU A 64 -5.23 1.22 9.29
N GLY A 65 -5.64 2.28 9.90
CA GLY A 65 -4.77 3.06 10.74
C GLY A 65 -5.51 3.94 11.72
N ARG A 66 -4.74 4.80 12.37
CA ARG A 66 -5.26 5.77 13.32
C ARG A 66 -4.51 7.08 13.19
N THR A 67 -5.22 8.17 13.40
CA THR A 67 -4.58 9.47 13.47
C THR A 67 -4.04 9.71 14.89
N ASP A 68 -3.29 10.77 15.05
CA ASP A 68 -2.82 11.18 16.37
C ASP A 68 -3.96 11.56 17.30
N HIS A 69 -5.14 11.79 16.75
CA HIS A 69 -6.33 12.08 17.54
C HIS A 69 -7.22 10.85 17.70
N ASP A 70 -6.65 9.70 17.38
CA ASP A 70 -7.31 8.40 17.54
C ASP A 70 -8.52 8.21 16.63
N GLU A 71 -8.55 8.89 15.54
CA GLU A 71 -9.59 8.65 14.55
C GLU A 71 -9.20 7.51 13.63
N LYS A 72 -10.14 6.70 13.24
CA LYS A 72 -9.87 5.57 12.38
C LYS A 72 -9.58 6.02 10.96
N ILE A 73 -8.53 5.47 10.36
CA ILE A 73 -8.21 5.70 8.96
C ILE A 73 -8.47 4.42 8.20
N THR A 74 -9.16 4.54 7.08
CA THR A 74 -9.37 3.41 6.19
C THR A 74 -9.01 3.86 4.78
N VAL A 75 -8.15 3.09 4.09
CA VAL A 75 -7.86 3.33 2.69
C VAL A 75 -8.18 2.06 1.95
N LYS A 76 -9.01 2.16 0.95
CA LYS A 76 -9.43 0.98 0.18
C LYS A 76 -9.42 1.28 -1.28
N GLY A 77 -9.23 0.26 -2.06
CA GLY A 77 -9.31 0.40 -3.50
C GLY A 77 -8.60 -0.69 -4.23
N THR A 78 -8.32 -0.43 -5.48
CA THR A 78 -7.62 -1.37 -6.35
C THR A 78 -6.44 -0.66 -6.99
N VAL A 79 -5.38 -1.41 -7.21
CA VAL A 79 -4.18 -0.92 -7.87
C VAL A 79 -4.00 -1.71 -9.15
N THR A 80 -3.93 -1.00 -10.25
CA THR A 80 -3.76 -1.62 -11.56
C THR A 80 -2.32 -1.51 -12.05
N LYS A 81 -1.54 -0.61 -11.47
CA LYS A 81 -0.17 -0.40 -11.89
C LYS A 81 0.62 0.25 -10.78
N GLN A 82 1.85 -0.16 -10.65
CA GLN A 82 2.78 0.45 -9.69
C GLN A 82 4.04 0.88 -10.43
N LEU A 83 4.48 2.11 -10.20
CA LEU A 83 5.68 2.64 -10.81
C LEU A 83 6.73 2.80 -9.73
N ASP A 84 7.45 1.75 -9.45
CA ASP A 84 8.44 1.70 -8.37
C ASP A 84 7.79 2.13 -7.06
N ASP A 85 8.46 2.93 -6.28
CA ASP A 85 7.92 3.47 -5.05
C ASP A 85 7.39 4.90 -5.25
N LYS A 86 7.20 5.30 -6.49
CA LYS A 86 6.80 6.67 -6.79
C LYS A 86 5.32 6.84 -7.04
N CYS A 87 4.66 5.81 -7.49
CA CYS A 87 3.26 5.93 -7.87
C CYS A 87 2.54 4.59 -7.83
N VAL A 88 1.32 4.61 -7.34
CA VAL A 88 0.40 3.49 -7.56
C VAL A 88 -0.81 4.06 -8.29
N GLN A 89 -1.22 3.41 -9.34
CA GLN A 89 -2.39 3.81 -10.12
C GLN A 89 -3.53 2.86 -9.86
N GLY A 90 -4.72 3.37 -9.83
CA GLY A 90 -5.93 2.63 -9.55
C GLY A 90 -6.88 3.53 -8.81
N HIS A 91 -7.93 2.99 -8.29
CA HIS A 91 -8.92 3.81 -7.59
C HIS A 91 -8.76 3.60 -6.09
N LEU A 92 -8.40 4.66 -5.40
CA LEU A 92 -8.10 4.60 -3.97
C LEU A 92 -8.89 5.66 -3.23
N THR A 93 -9.53 5.24 -2.15
CA THR A 93 -10.38 6.12 -1.34
C THR A 93 -9.94 6.05 0.10
N ALA A 94 -9.74 7.20 0.73
CA ALA A 94 -9.37 7.27 2.14
C ALA A 94 -10.48 7.94 2.93
N VAL A 95 -10.80 7.32 4.06
CA VAL A 95 -11.81 7.83 4.97
C VAL A 95 -11.17 7.96 6.34
N VAL A 96 -11.34 9.12 6.97
CA VAL A 96 -10.86 9.35 8.33
C VAL A 96 -12.09 9.65 9.19
N GLY A 97 -12.32 8.81 10.18
CA GLY A 97 -13.56 8.90 10.94
C GLY A 97 -14.73 8.59 10.01
N LYS A 98 -15.52 9.58 9.73
CA LYS A 98 -16.65 9.41 8.80
C LYS A 98 -16.50 10.27 7.55
N LYS A 99 -15.34 10.89 7.39
CA LYS A 99 -15.15 11.83 6.31
C LYS A 99 -14.24 11.27 5.24
N THR A 100 -14.66 11.34 3.98
CA THR A 100 -13.80 10.98 2.87
C THR A 100 -12.77 12.08 2.68
N VAL A 101 -11.51 11.72 2.80
CA VAL A 101 -10.43 12.68 2.71
C VAL A 101 -9.89 12.75 1.31
N PHE A 102 -9.74 11.62 0.65
CA PHE A 102 -9.39 11.63 -0.76
C PHE A 102 -10.05 10.46 -1.48
N ASP A 103 -10.23 10.66 -2.76
CA ASP A 103 -10.78 9.65 -3.64
C ASP A 103 -10.08 9.91 -4.97
N VAL A 104 -9.06 9.13 -5.25
CA VAL A 104 -8.14 9.45 -6.34
C VAL A 104 -7.90 8.24 -7.23
N ARG A 105 -7.35 8.51 -8.40
CA ARG A 105 -7.01 7.47 -9.35
C ARG A 105 -5.54 7.14 -9.31
N GLY A 106 -4.79 7.72 -8.41
CA GLY A 106 -3.39 7.44 -8.23
C GLY A 106 -2.85 8.14 -7.03
N LEU A 107 -1.82 7.58 -6.44
CA LEU A 107 -1.10 8.17 -5.33
C LEU A 107 0.35 8.35 -5.71
N GLY A 108 0.93 9.42 -5.28
CA GLY A 108 2.32 9.72 -5.53
C GLY A 108 2.52 10.45 -6.83
N ASN A 109 3.72 10.38 -7.37
CA ASN A 109 4.05 11.10 -8.59
C ASN A 109 3.85 10.20 -9.80
N CYS A 110 2.64 10.15 -10.28
CA CYS A 110 2.28 9.29 -11.39
C CYS A 110 2.64 9.87 -12.75
N SER A 111 3.05 11.12 -12.79
CA SER A 111 3.52 11.69 -14.02
C SER A 111 4.97 11.42 -14.26
N ALA A 112 5.71 10.92 -13.28
CA ALA A 112 7.11 10.66 -13.47
C ALA A 112 7.25 9.57 -14.50
N LYS A 113 8.12 9.81 -15.52
CA LYS A 113 8.25 8.82 -16.43
C LYS A 113 9.35 8.16 -16.11
N THR A 114 9.48 7.10 -16.09
CA THR A 114 10.61 6.44 -15.71
C THR A 114 11.56 6.24 -16.43
#